data_5e1f0e3ca61e3da20f9d1d493341eddd
#
_entry.id   5e1f0e3ca61e3da20f9d1d493341eddd
#
_cell.length_a   1.000
_cell.length_b   1.000
_cell.length_c   1.000
_cell.angle_alpha   90.00
_cell.angle_beta   90.00
_cell.angle_gamma   90.00
#
_symmetry.space_group_name_H-M   'P 1'
#
loop_
_entity.id
_entity.type
_entity.pdbx_description
1 polymer ?
#
loop_
_entity_poly.entity_id
_entity_poly.type
_entity_poly.pdbx_seq_one_letter_code
_entity_poly.pdbx_strand_id
1 'polypeptide(L)'
;MMRVITITVLGALFFSGVNPREKKLPKNDPEEKNTTTAARDYRKDIITIYDKTKNENVNYVHDCQLYDLRCDTLPQVRFWRNVMNLTRDSAYICYSNRRCVIDKVEVKYWKTFNDLQKDGYRDSLRNVYCMSDSERVLLVEGKSFFYDFSKAYPKLDQGIKDFEGNGVDPWYAQAILLIESPNRLQKSNVGAYGPFQLMKPVARMYGLKVNRKIDERADFDRAAYAASSLMKNICIPLAKQMLDTMHISYSETDLWFRLLVMHVYHAGAGNVRAVLQTIKPTEGGMPLIQTMWRTQAKGFKTASQNYTQLVLAAMLEMDARLELEEGDVAQK
;
A
#
# COMPACT_ATOMS: atom_id res chain seq x y z
N MET A 1 -27.93 -4.32 -10.42
CA MET A 1 -27.30 -3.14 -9.73
C MET A 1 -25.80 -3.26 -9.91
N MET A 2 -25.25 -2.53 -10.85
CA MET A 2 -23.85 -2.64 -11.30
C MET A 2 -22.94 -1.98 -10.27
N ARG A 3 -22.10 -2.76 -9.57
CA ARG A 3 -21.00 -2.19 -8.81
C ARG A 3 -19.77 -2.12 -9.72
N VAL A 4 -19.61 -0.98 -10.36
CA VAL A 4 -18.28 -0.61 -10.86
C VAL A 4 -17.36 -0.55 -9.65
N ILE A 5 -16.43 -1.48 -9.55
CA ILE A 5 -15.40 -1.41 -8.52
C ILE A 5 -14.41 -0.35 -9.00
N THR A 6 -14.77 0.91 -8.76
CA THR A 6 -13.77 1.94 -8.68
C THR A 6 -12.98 1.59 -7.43
N ILE A 7 -11.80 0.99 -7.59
CA ILE A 7 -10.88 0.77 -6.47
C ILE A 7 -10.38 2.15 -6.10
N THR A 8 -11.14 2.81 -5.25
CA THR A 8 -10.65 3.93 -4.46
C THR A 8 -9.84 3.27 -3.36
N VAL A 9 -8.56 3.56 -3.27
CA VAL A 9 -7.73 3.17 -2.13
C VAL A 9 -8.37 3.84 -0.91
N LEU A 10 -9.01 3.05 -0.06
CA LEU A 10 -9.86 3.53 1.01
C LEU A 10 -9.20 3.18 2.34
N GLY A 11 -8.46 4.13 2.89
CA GLY A 11 -8.06 4.10 4.29
C GLY A 11 -9.25 4.44 5.19
N ALA A 12 -9.86 3.46 5.82
CA ALA A 12 -10.85 3.67 6.86
C ALA A 12 -10.31 3.17 8.21
N LEU A 13 -9.79 4.09 9.01
CA LEU A 13 -9.53 3.84 10.42
C LEU A 13 -10.85 3.94 11.21
N PHE A 14 -11.42 2.81 11.60
CA PHE A 14 -12.46 2.77 12.60
C PHE A 14 -11.81 2.76 13.98
N PHE A 15 -11.84 3.90 14.67
CA PHE A 15 -11.62 3.96 16.11
C PHE A 15 -12.90 3.53 16.85
N SER A 16 -12.94 2.31 17.37
CA SER A 16 -13.83 2.01 18.49
C SER A 16 -13.17 2.61 19.74
N GLY A 17 -13.88 3.55 20.37
CA GLY A 17 -13.40 4.31 21.51
C GLY A 17 -12.90 3.42 22.65
N VAL A 18 -11.67 3.63 23.07
CA VAL A 18 -11.15 3.16 24.35
C VAL A 18 -10.90 4.40 25.19
N ASN A 19 -11.68 4.54 26.25
CA ASN A 19 -11.49 5.55 27.28
C ASN A 19 -10.15 5.31 27.99
N PRO A 20 -9.29 6.31 28.18
CA PRO A 20 -8.06 6.15 28.92
C PRO A 20 -8.36 6.19 30.42
N ARG A 21 -8.49 5.05 31.06
CA ARG A 21 -8.30 4.93 32.50
C ARG A 21 -6.87 4.46 32.76
N GLU A 22 -6.10 5.32 33.39
CA GLU A 22 -4.78 5.02 33.93
C GLU A 22 -4.82 3.76 34.81
N LYS A 23 -4.05 2.73 34.42
CA LYS A 23 -3.64 1.68 35.35
C LYS A 23 -2.12 1.65 35.36
N LYS A 24 -1.55 1.93 36.53
CA LYS A 24 -0.13 1.74 36.85
C LYS A 24 0.27 0.30 36.53
N LEU A 25 1.27 0.13 35.70
CA LEU A 25 1.92 -1.14 35.41
C LEU A 25 2.87 -1.54 36.55
N PRO A 26 2.93 -2.81 36.95
CA PRO A 26 3.96 -3.31 37.84
C PRO A 26 5.32 -3.36 37.12
N LYS A 27 6.36 -2.92 37.80
CA LYS A 27 7.76 -3.12 37.41
C LYS A 27 8.11 -4.59 37.57
N ASN A 28 8.39 -5.27 36.49
CA ASN A 28 9.17 -6.49 36.48
C ASN A 28 10.16 -6.37 35.34
N ASP A 29 11.43 -6.37 35.67
CA ASP A 29 12.53 -6.43 34.73
C ASP A 29 12.52 -7.81 34.05
N PRO A 30 12.50 -7.91 32.71
CA PRO A 30 12.79 -9.17 32.04
C PRO A 30 14.27 -9.21 31.67
N GLU A 31 14.91 -10.31 32.00
CA GLU A 31 16.25 -10.68 31.56
C GLU A 31 16.40 -10.52 30.04
N GLU A 32 17.39 -9.76 29.64
CA GLU A 32 17.87 -9.61 28.28
C GLU A 32 18.35 -10.98 27.74
N LYS A 33 17.56 -11.58 26.86
CA LYS A 33 18.09 -12.57 25.90
C LYS A 33 18.62 -11.81 24.70
N ASN A 34 19.90 -11.47 24.75
CA ASN A 34 20.70 -10.99 23.63
C ASN A 34 20.77 -12.05 22.51
N THR A 35 19.94 -11.90 21.48
CA THR A 35 20.24 -12.40 20.15
C THR A 35 20.27 -11.20 19.20
N THR A 36 21.43 -10.52 19.21
CA THR A 36 21.76 -9.43 18.30
C THR A 36 22.10 -10.00 16.93
N THR A 37 21.09 -10.26 16.10
CA THR A 37 21.26 -10.06 14.67
C THR A 37 21.32 -8.54 14.46
N ALA A 38 22.45 -8.02 13.98
CA ALA A 38 22.61 -6.61 13.70
C ALA A 38 21.45 -6.14 12.82
N ALA A 39 20.62 -5.23 13.32
CA ALA A 39 19.49 -4.70 12.58
C ALA A 39 20.04 -4.09 11.28
N ARG A 40 19.46 -4.48 10.13
CA ARG A 40 19.81 -3.92 8.82
C ARG A 40 19.64 -2.39 8.91
N ASP A 41 20.66 -1.66 8.55
CA ASP A 41 20.58 -0.20 8.47
C ASP A 41 19.83 0.18 7.17
N TYR A 42 18.59 0.63 7.30
CA TYR A 42 17.75 1.05 6.16
C TYR A 42 18.36 2.20 5.34
N ARG A 43 19.32 2.96 5.92
CA ARG A 43 19.99 4.04 5.20
C ARG A 43 20.81 3.54 4.03
N LYS A 44 21.20 2.26 4.03
CA LYS A 44 21.90 1.63 2.91
C LYS A 44 20.97 1.40 1.70
N ASP A 45 19.67 1.45 1.89
CA ASP A 45 18.67 1.32 0.83
C ASP A 45 18.40 2.68 0.16
N ILE A 46 18.85 3.80 0.74
CA ILE A 46 18.68 5.14 0.15
C ILE A 46 19.78 5.35 -0.89
N ILE A 47 19.36 5.52 -2.13
CA ILE A 47 20.23 5.89 -3.26
C ILE A 47 19.91 7.32 -3.70
N THR A 48 20.89 7.99 -4.31
CA THR A 48 20.71 9.31 -4.89
C THR A 48 20.70 9.20 -6.40
N ILE A 49 19.64 9.71 -7.01
CA ILE A 49 19.41 9.68 -8.45
C ILE A 49 19.43 11.11 -8.97
N TYR A 50 20.00 11.31 -10.16
CA TYR A 50 19.98 12.61 -10.82
C TYR A 50 18.72 12.78 -11.67
N ASP A 51 17.80 13.66 -11.23
CA ASP A 51 16.63 14.06 -12.01
C ASP A 51 17.04 15.07 -13.11
N LYS A 52 17.17 14.59 -14.34
CA LYS A 52 17.56 15.42 -15.48
C LYS A 52 16.54 16.51 -15.82
N THR A 53 15.27 16.30 -15.49
CA THR A 53 14.20 17.25 -15.81
C THR A 53 14.30 18.50 -14.95
N LYS A 54 14.82 18.35 -13.72
CA LYS A 54 14.98 19.44 -12.74
C LYS A 54 16.41 19.85 -12.49
N ASN A 55 17.38 19.10 -13.05
CA ASN A 55 18.80 19.33 -12.83
C ASN A 55 19.18 19.26 -11.35
N GLU A 56 18.61 18.30 -10.61
CA GLU A 56 18.84 18.11 -9.18
C GLU A 56 19.00 16.64 -8.78
N ASN A 57 19.68 16.39 -7.67
CA ASN A 57 19.77 15.07 -7.05
C ASN A 57 18.58 14.85 -6.15
N VAL A 58 17.94 13.70 -6.28
CA VAL A 58 16.80 13.26 -5.46
C VAL A 58 17.10 11.93 -4.78
N ASN A 59 16.63 11.76 -3.56
CA ASN A 59 16.75 10.51 -2.84
C ASN A 59 15.61 9.56 -3.23
N TYR A 60 15.96 8.28 -3.27
CA TYR A 60 15.05 7.18 -3.57
C TYR A 60 15.40 5.99 -2.70
N VAL A 61 14.40 5.23 -2.25
CA VAL A 61 14.62 4.01 -1.48
C VAL A 61 14.55 2.80 -2.43
N HIS A 62 15.71 2.19 -2.70
CA HIS A 62 15.84 0.96 -3.47
C HIS A 62 15.87 -0.24 -2.52
N ASP A 63 14.77 -1.00 -2.47
CA ASP A 63 14.67 -2.17 -1.59
C ASP A 63 14.99 -3.47 -2.36
N CYS A 64 16.22 -3.95 -2.25
CA CYS A 64 16.68 -5.18 -2.89
C CYS A 64 15.81 -6.41 -2.54
N GLN A 65 15.14 -6.42 -1.38
CA GLN A 65 14.27 -7.51 -0.99
C GLN A 65 13.08 -7.71 -1.96
N LEU A 66 12.71 -6.67 -2.72
CA LEU A 66 11.70 -6.82 -3.79
C LEU A 66 12.08 -7.89 -4.80
N TYR A 67 13.37 -7.99 -5.09
CA TYR A 67 13.94 -8.93 -6.07
C TYR A 67 14.39 -10.23 -5.41
N ASP A 68 15.06 -10.16 -4.27
CA ASP A 68 15.51 -11.32 -3.50
C ASP A 68 14.34 -12.26 -3.14
N LEU A 69 13.20 -11.68 -2.77
CA LEU A 69 11.97 -12.40 -2.45
C LEU A 69 11.06 -12.62 -3.68
N ARG A 70 11.56 -12.27 -4.88
CA ARG A 70 10.90 -12.48 -6.17
C ARG A 70 9.48 -11.88 -6.21
N CYS A 71 9.29 -10.71 -5.60
CA CYS A 71 8.00 -10.03 -5.60
C CYS A 71 7.53 -9.65 -7.00
N ASP A 72 8.47 -9.41 -7.93
CA ASP A 72 8.24 -9.16 -9.36
C ASP A 72 7.55 -10.34 -10.07
N THR A 73 7.67 -11.56 -9.56
CA THR A 73 7.08 -12.77 -10.15
C THR A 73 5.67 -13.06 -9.65
N LEU A 74 5.23 -12.42 -8.57
CA LEU A 74 3.93 -12.67 -7.95
C LEU A 74 2.78 -12.24 -8.89
N PRO A 75 1.81 -13.13 -9.17
CA PRO A 75 0.71 -12.82 -10.10
C PRO A 75 -0.07 -11.56 -9.71
N GLN A 76 -0.31 -11.34 -8.41
CA GLN A 76 -1.02 -10.17 -7.91
C GLN A 76 -0.25 -8.87 -8.18
N VAL A 77 1.06 -8.90 -7.98
CA VAL A 77 1.94 -7.75 -8.20
C VAL A 77 2.04 -7.42 -9.70
N ARG A 78 2.25 -8.44 -10.55
CA ARG A 78 2.24 -8.29 -12.02
C ARG A 78 0.92 -7.73 -12.53
N PHE A 79 -0.20 -8.22 -11.99
CA PHE A 79 -1.52 -7.70 -12.34
C PHE A 79 -1.62 -6.19 -12.07
N TRP A 80 -1.21 -5.73 -10.88
CA TRP A 80 -1.29 -4.31 -10.55
C TRP A 80 -0.32 -3.45 -11.35
N ARG A 81 0.88 -3.94 -11.65
CA ARG A 81 1.81 -3.26 -12.59
C ARG A 81 1.16 -3.07 -13.96
N ASN A 82 0.52 -4.10 -14.48
CA ASN A 82 -0.21 -4.00 -15.75
C ASN A 82 -1.36 -2.98 -15.68
N VAL A 83 -2.12 -2.94 -14.59
CA VAL A 83 -3.21 -1.95 -14.39
C VAL A 83 -2.66 -0.53 -14.26
N MET A 84 -1.51 -0.33 -13.60
CA MET A 84 -0.85 0.97 -13.48
C MET A 84 -0.42 1.54 -14.84
N ASN A 85 -0.02 0.67 -15.77
CA ASN A 85 0.39 1.05 -17.13
C ASN A 85 -0.75 1.06 -18.15
N LEU A 86 -1.91 0.48 -17.80
CA LEU A 86 -3.05 0.42 -18.71
C LEU A 86 -3.74 1.79 -18.81
N THR A 87 -4.04 2.21 -20.03
CA THR A 87 -4.72 3.48 -20.32
C THR A 87 -6.18 3.46 -19.83
N ARG A 88 -6.75 4.65 -19.58
CA ARG A 88 -8.10 4.80 -19.01
C ARG A 88 -9.23 4.30 -19.92
N ASP A 89 -8.98 4.23 -21.21
CA ASP A 89 -9.93 3.74 -22.22
C ASP A 89 -9.98 2.21 -22.32
N SER A 90 -9.07 1.53 -21.65
CA SER A 90 -8.94 0.08 -21.62
C SER A 90 -9.22 -0.48 -20.23
N ALA A 91 -9.71 -1.71 -20.19
CA ALA A 91 -9.95 -2.45 -18.95
C ALA A 91 -9.54 -3.93 -19.10
N TYR A 92 -9.08 -4.52 -18.02
CA TYR A 92 -8.89 -5.96 -17.93
C TYR A 92 -10.14 -6.64 -17.37
N ILE A 93 -10.51 -7.76 -17.99
CA ILE A 93 -11.41 -8.75 -17.40
C ILE A 93 -10.51 -9.75 -16.68
N CYS A 94 -10.75 -9.99 -15.41
CA CYS A 94 -9.87 -10.83 -14.61
C CYS A 94 -10.60 -11.66 -13.56
N TYR A 95 -9.98 -12.76 -13.18
CA TYR A 95 -10.34 -13.53 -11.99
C TYR A 95 -10.13 -12.72 -10.71
N SER A 96 -11.16 -12.69 -9.87
CA SER A 96 -11.08 -11.97 -8.59
C SER A 96 -10.00 -12.55 -7.67
N ASN A 97 -9.94 -13.88 -7.55
CA ASN A 97 -9.10 -14.54 -6.54
C ASN A 97 -7.64 -14.70 -6.95
N ARG A 98 -7.37 -14.89 -8.23
CA ARG A 98 -6.03 -15.17 -8.76
C ARG A 98 -5.36 -13.97 -9.42
N ARG A 99 -6.10 -12.87 -9.63
CA ARG A 99 -5.65 -11.71 -10.40
C ARG A 99 -5.14 -12.10 -11.80
N CYS A 100 -5.65 -13.18 -12.35
CA CYS A 100 -5.32 -13.61 -13.69
C CYS A 100 -6.14 -12.78 -14.70
N VAL A 101 -5.45 -12.14 -15.63
CA VAL A 101 -6.09 -11.44 -16.76
C VAL A 101 -6.63 -12.49 -17.73
N ILE A 102 -7.92 -12.43 -18.04
CA ILE A 102 -8.59 -13.31 -18.99
C ILE A 102 -8.70 -12.62 -20.35
N ASP A 103 -9.05 -11.33 -20.33
CA ASP A 103 -9.32 -10.56 -21.53
C ASP A 103 -9.00 -9.07 -21.30
N LYS A 104 -8.88 -8.34 -22.40
CA LYS A 104 -8.73 -6.89 -22.43
C LYS A 104 -9.81 -6.30 -23.32
N VAL A 105 -10.57 -5.35 -22.78
CA VAL A 105 -11.67 -4.70 -23.48
C VAL A 105 -11.54 -3.18 -23.48
N GLU A 106 -12.09 -2.55 -24.50
CA GLU A 106 -12.26 -1.10 -24.49
C GLU A 106 -13.39 -0.70 -23.54
N VAL A 107 -13.15 0.28 -22.68
CA VAL A 107 -14.14 0.78 -21.72
C VAL A 107 -15.37 1.35 -22.45
N LYS A 108 -15.15 2.02 -23.59
CA LYS A 108 -16.23 2.56 -24.42
C LYS A 108 -17.16 1.44 -24.91
N TYR A 109 -16.61 0.35 -25.41
CA TYR A 109 -17.36 -0.80 -25.88
C TYR A 109 -18.10 -1.49 -24.72
N TRP A 110 -17.41 -1.73 -23.60
CA TRP A 110 -18.03 -2.32 -22.41
C TRP A 110 -19.22 -1.52 -21.86
N LYS A 111 -19.18 -0.19 -22.00
CA LYS A 111 -20.26 0.70 -21.57
C LYS A 111 -21.51 0.62 -22.44
N THR A 112 -21.42 0.08 -23.66
CA THR A 112 -22.60 -0.16 -24.52
C THR A 112 -23.45 -1.34 -24.05
N PHE A 113 -22.86 -2.25 -23.28
CA PHE A 113 -23.55 -3.42 -22.76
C PHE A 113 -24.50 -3.04 -21.62
N ASN A 114 -25.74 -3.55 -21.68
CA ASN A 114 -26.63 -3.55 -20.52
C ASN A 114 -26.17 -4.60 -19.48
N ASP A 115 -26.82 -4.67 -18.32
CA ASP A 115 -26.39 -5.56 -17.23
C ASP A 115 -26.52 -7.04 -17.61
N LEU A 116 -27.60 -7.41 -18.36
CA LEU A 116 -27.81 -8.78 -18.84
C LEU A 116 -26.69 -9.21 -19.81
N GLN A 117 -26.31 -8.34 -20.73
CA GLN A 117 -25.19 -8.59 -21.66
C GLN A 117 -23.84 -8.73 -20.93
N LYS A 118 -23.60 -7.92 -19.92
CA LYS A 118 -22.38 -8.00 -19.09
C LYS A 118 -22.32 -9.30 -18.30
N ASP A 119 -23.46 -9.74 -17.77
CA ASP A 119 -23.52 -10.99 -17.03
C ASP A 119 -23.41 -12.20 -17.99
N GLY A 120 -24.07 -12.18 -19.14
CA GLY A 120 -23.91 -13.21 -20.17
C GLY A 120 -22.44 -13.31 -20.67
N TYR A 121 -21.76 -12.16 -20.83
CA TYR A 121 -20.34 -12.17 -21.18
C TYR A 121 -19.47 -12.80 -20.07
N ARG A 122 -19.72 -12.48 -18.79
CA ARG A 122 -19.02 -13.11 -17.67
C ARG A 122 -19.28 -14.60 -17.58
N ASP A 123 -20.53 -15.02 -17.84
CA ASP A 123 -20.92 -16.44 -17.83
C ASP A 123 -20.25 -17.20 -18.96
N SER A 124 -20.18 -16.61 -20.17
CA SER A 124 -19.44 -17.22 -21.27
C SER A 124 -17.95 -17.44 -20.93
N LEU A 125 -17.30 -16.47 -20.25
CA LEU A 125 -15.93 -16.63 -19.79
C LEU A 125 -15.79 -17.71 -18.69
N ARG A 126 -16.76 -17.80 -17.75
CA ARG A 126 -16.76 -18.88 -16.77
C ARG A 126 -16.80 -20.25 -17.44
N ASN A 127 -17.65 -20.41 -18.44
CA ASN A 127 -17.76 -21.65 -19.19
C ASN A 127 -16.49 -21.99 -19.97
N VAL A 128 -15.91 -21.02 -20.70
CA VAL A 128 -14.67 -21.21 -21.48
C VAL A 128 -13.50 -21.62 -20.61
N TYR A 129 -13.38 -21.02 -19.42
CA TYR A 129 -12.26 -21.26 -18.50
C TYR A 129 -12.58 -22.29 -17.41
N CYS A 130 -13.69 -23.03 -17.53
CA CYS A 130 -14.13 -24.06 -16.56
C CYS A 130 -14.14 -23.54 -15.10
N MET A 131 -14.68 -22.34 -14.91
CA MET A 131 -14.77 -21.69 -13.60
C MET A 131 -16.03 -22.12 -12.86
N SER A 132 -15.97 -22.17 -11.53
CA SER A 132 -17.16 -22.34 -10.71
C SER A 132 -18.04 -21.07 -10.73
N ASP A 133 -19.35 -21.22 -10.54
CA ASP A 133 -20.31 -20.09 -10.47
C ASP A 133 -20.00 -19.11 -9.32
N SER A 134 -19.31 -19.60 -8.29
CA SER A 134 -18.86 -18.78 -7.15
C SER A 134 -17.67 -17.89 -7.47
N GLU A 135 -16.94 -18.16 -8.55
CA GLU A 135 -15.78 -17.35 -8.94
C GLU A 135 -16.22 -16.06 -9.62
N ARG A 136 -15.68 -14.96 -9.11
CA ARG A 136 -16.05 -13.62 -9.59
C ARG A 136 -15.16 -13.19 -10.75
N VAL A 137 -15.79 -12.84 -11.86
CA VAL A 137 -15.14 -12.17 -12.99
C VAL A 137 -15.31 -10.66 -12.83
N LEU A 138 -14.21 -9.94 -12.76
CA LEU A 138 -14.16 -8.50 -12.51
C LEU A 138 -13.66 -7.76 -13.75
N LEU A 139 -14.20 -6.55 -13.96
CA LEU A 139 -13.64 -5.57 -14.88
C LEU A 139 -12.80 -4.58 -14.06
N VAL A 140 -11.55 -4.35 -14.46
CA VAL A 140 -10.62 -3.41 -13.81
C VAL A 140 -10.10 -2.43 -14.85
N GLU A 141 -10.57 -1.19 -14.78
CA GLU A 141 -10.14 -0.10 -15.67
C GLU A 141 -8.69 0.29 -15.42
N GLY A 142 -8.01 0.72 -16.50
CA GLY A 142 -6.63 1.18 -16.46
C GLY A 142 -6.44 2.41 -15.58
N LYS A 143 -5.25 2.54 -15.01
CA LYS A 143 -4.90 3.53 -13.98
C LYS A 143 -3.68 4.40 -14.35
N SER A 144 -3.17 4.34 -15.59
CA SER A 144 -1.96 5.07 -15.99
C SER A 144 -2.07 6.59 -15.75
N PHE A 145 -3.28 7.15 -15.85
CA PHE A 145 -3.52 8.56 -15.55
C PHE A 145 -3.33 8.92 -14.07
N PHE A 146 -3.51 7.94 -13.17
CA PHE A 146 -3.32 8.12 -11.73
C PHE A 146 -1.86 7.85 -11.32
N TYR A 147 -1.26 6.80 -11.88
CA TYR A 147 0.11 6.37 -11.59
C TYR A 147 1.12 7.02 -12.55
N ASP A 148 1.04 8.35 -12.72
CA ASP A 148 2.04 9.13 -13.44
C ASP A 148 3.24 9.40 -12.52
N PHE A 149 4.13 8.41 -12.43
CA PHE A 149 5.27 8.45 -11.51
C PHE A 149 6.32 9.52 -11.87
N SER A 150 6.32 10.04 -13.11
CA SER A 150 7.22 11.13 -13.49
C SER A 150 7.03 12.39 -12.63
N LYS A 151 5.86 12.55 -12.02
CA LYS A 151 5.51 13.65 -11.11
C LYS A 151 5.76 13.34 -9.64
N ALA A 152 6.19 12.12 -9.33
CA ALA A 152 6.35 11.68 -7.95
C ALA A 152 7.69 12.09 -7.32
N TYR A 153 8.76 12.16 -8.11
CA TYR A 153 10.14 12.37 -7.62
C TYR A 153 10.33 13.44 -6.55
N PRO A 154 9.88 14.71 -6.74
CA PRO A 154 10.13 15.74 -5.73
C PRO A 154 9.46 15.44 -4.40
N LYS A 155 8.29 14.81 -4.47
CA LYS A 155 7.53 14.42 -3.29
C LYS A 155 8.17 13.23 -2.58
N LEU A 156 8.78 12.31 -3.33
CA LEU A 156 9.50 11.17 -2.76
C LEU A 156 10.71 11.65 -1.96
N ASP A 157 11.57 12.49 -2.55
CA ASP A 157 12.75 13.02 -1.88
C ASP A 157 12.37 13.78 -0.59
N GLN A 158 11.37 14.67 -0.68
CA GLN A 158 10.89 15.40 0.50
C GLN A 158 10.31 14.46 1.55
N GLY A 159 9.47 13.49 1.16
CA GLY A 159 8.88 12.53 2.09
C GLY A 159 9.92 11.63 2.76
N ILE A 160 10.97 11.21 2.04
CA ILE A 160 12.11 10.46 2.57
C ILE A 160 12.81 11.27 3.67
N LYS A 161 13.16 12.53 3.38
CA LYS A 161 13.81 13.44 4.34
C LYS A 161 12.95 13.69 5.59
N ASP A 162 11.65 13.92 5.40
CA ASP A 162 10.73 14.20 6.50
C ASP A 162 10.54 12.99 7.44
N PHE A 163 10.41 11.78 6.87
CA PHE A 163 10.28 10.56 7.67
C PHE A 163 11.58 10.23 8.41
N GLU A 164 12.73 10.32 7.74
CA GLU A 164 14.04 10.12 8.36
C GLU A 164 14.28 11.15 9.47
N GLY A 165 13.95 12.43 9.23
CA GLY A 165 14.05 13.50 10.21
C GLY A 165 13.18 13.26 11.46
N ASN A 166 12.07 12.55 11.33
CA ASN A 166 11.21 12.13 12.45
C ASN A 166 11.63 10.75 13.04
N GLY A 167 12.71 10.15 12.56
CA GLY A 167 13.24 8.86 13.00
C GLY A 167 12.35 7.69 12.62
N VAL A 168 11.77 7.73 11.42
CA VAL A 168 10.96 6.66 10.82
C VAL A 168 11.63 6.21 9.53
N ASP A 169 11.65 4.90 9.29
CA ASP A 169 12.16 4.33 8.04
C ASP A 169 11.49 5.01 6.83
N PRO A 170 12.25 5.69 5.96
CA PRO A 170 11.72 6.45 4.82
C PRO A 170 11.06 5.57 3.76
N TRP A 171 11.28 4.26 3.79
CA TRP A 171 10.56 3.30 2.96
C TRP A 171 9.05 3.49 3.03
N TYR A 172 8.52 3.78 4.22
CA TYR A 172 7.09 4.02 4.41
C TYR A 172 6.60 5.27 3.69
N ALA A 173 7.39 6.36 3.70
CA ALA A 173 7.04 7.57 2.97
C ALA A 173 6.88 7.30 1.48
N GLN A 174 7.91 6.66 0.89
CA GLN A 174 7.91 6.31 -0.52
C GLN A 174 6.74 5.39 -0.88
N ALA A 175 6.53 4.33 -0.11
CA ALA A 175 5.43 3.39 -0.32
C ALA A 175 4.06 4.07 -0.32
N ILE A 176 3.81 4.97 0.65
CA ILE A 176 2.53 5.71 0.73
C ILE A 176 2.38 6.66 -0.46
N LEU A 177 3.39 7.46 -0.74
CA LEU A 177 3.33 8.48 -1.79
C LEU A 177 3.11 7.88 -3.18
N LEU A 178 3.73 6.74 -3.47
CA LEU A 178 3.58 6.05 -4.75
C LEU A 178 2.16 5.52 -5.00
N ILE A 179 1.39 5.18 -3.96
CA ILE A 179 0.06 4.59 -4.13
C ILE A 179 -1.09 5.54 -3.79
N GLU A 180 -0.88 6.53 -2.92
CA GLU A 180 -1.95 7.43 -2.47
C GLU A 180 -2.05 8.69 -3.30
N SER A 181 -0.93 9.26 -3.71
CA SER A 181 -0.92 10.52 -4.45
C SER A 181 0.23 10.65 -5.46
N PRO A 182 0.46 9.65 -6.32
CA PRO A 182 1.61 9.70 -7.24
C PRO A 182 1.55 10.89 -8.20
N ASN A 183 0.37 11.34 -8.58
CA ASN A 183 0.19 12.44 -9.54
C ASN A 183 -0.52 13.65 -8.92
N ARG A 184 -1.58 13.46 -8.13
CA ARG A 184 -2.41 14.58 -7.62
C ARG A 184 -3.05 14.26 -6.27
N LEU A 185 -3.33 15.34 -5.52
CA LEU A 185 -4.13 15.24 -4.30
C LEU A 185 -5.57 14.85 -4.62
N GLN A 186 -6.08 13.85 -3.92
CA GLN A 186 -7.47 13.40 -4.01
C GLN A 186 -8.07 13.28 -2.61
N LYS A 187 -9.38 13.48 -2.54
CA LYS A 187 -10.16 13.18 -1.34
C LYS A 187 -10.86 11.86 -1.54
N SER A 188 -10.65 10.92 -0.63
CA SER A 188 -11.32 9.63 -0.69
C SER A 188 -12.80 9.74 -0.30
N ASN A 189 -13.61 8.74 -0.70
CA ASN A 189 -15.04 8.68 -0.35
C ASN A 189 -15.27 8.59 1.16
N VAL A 190 -14.29 8.14 1.96
CA VAL A 190 -14.35 8.07 3.42
C VAL A 190 -13.73 9.27 4.11
N GLY A 191 -13.25 10.25 3.33
CA GLY A 191 -12.75 11.52 3.85
C GLY A 191 -11.27 11.57 4.17
N ALA A 192 -10.47 10.58 3.77
CA ALA A 192 -9.02 10.69 3.75
C ALA A 192 -8.59 11.74 2.73
N TYR A 193 -7.50 12.50 3.00
CA TYR A 193 -7.08 13.60 2.14
C TYR A 193 -5.59 13.90 2.27
N GLY A 194 -5.04 14.51 1.22
CA GLY A 194 -3.66 14.97 1.15
C GLY A 194 -2.70 13.89 0.62
N PRO A 195 -1.39 14.22 0.54
CA PRO A 195 -0.40 13.33 -0.04
C PRO A 195 -0.29 11.98 0.69
N PHE A 196 -0.53 11.97 1.99
CA PHE A 196 -0.49 10.78 2.84
C PHE A 196 -1.88 10.22 3.18
N GLN A 197 -2.95 10.70 2.53
CA GLN A 197 -4.34 10.24 2.71
C GLN A 197 -4.78 10.10 4.18
N LEU A 198 -4.48 11.12 4.98
CA LEU A 198 -4.80 11.12 6.40
C LEU A 198 -6.29 11.33 6.66
N MET A 199 -6.85 10.58 7.59
CA MET A 199 -8.18 10.82 8.16
C MET A 199 -8.17 12.06 9.05
N LYS A 200 -9.30 12.83 9.08
CA LYS A 200 -9.40 14.03 9.92
C LYS A 200 -9.04 13.80 11.40
N PRO A 201 -9.54 12.74 12.07
CA PRO A 201 -9.18 12.50 13.47
C PRO A 201 -7.68 12.30 13.67
N VAL A 202 -7.02 11.56 12.75
CA VAL A 202 -5.58 11.31 12.79
C VAL A 202 -4.80 12.61 12.60
N ALA A 203 -5.14 13.40 11.58
CA ALA A 203 -4.48 14.67 11.33
C ALA A 203 -4.58 15.61 12.56
N ARG A 204 -5.76 15.70 13.17
CA ARG A 204 -5.97 16.52 14.38
C ARG A 204 -5.21 15.99 15.61
N MET A 205 -5.06 14.67 15.75
CA MET A 205 -4.28 14.05 16.82
C MET A 205 -2.83 14.53 16.81
N TYR A 206 -2.27 14.78 15.63
CA TYR A 206 -0.92 15.29 15.44
C TYR A 206 -0.87 16.82 15.17
N GLY A 207 -1.90 17.56 15.60
CA GLY A 207 -1.91 19.01 15.64
C GLY A 207 -2.21 19.71 14.31
N LEU A 208 -2.67 19.01 13.27
CA LEU A 208 -3.08 19.62 12.03
C LEU A 208 -4.45 20.31 12.18
N LYS A 209 -4.57 21.53 11.66
CA LYS A 209 -5.84 22.25 11.57
C LYS A 209 -6.67 21.67 10.42
N VAL A 210 -7.81 21.07 10.75
CA VAL A 210 -8.74 20.51 9.76
C VAL A 210 -10.16 20.99 10.10
N ASN A 211 -10.62 22.02 9.41
CA ASN A 211 -11.94 22.62 9.57
C ASN A 211 -12.54 23.02 8.20
N ARG A 212 -13.58 23.84 8.19
CA ARG A 212 -14.24 24.26 6.93
C ARG A 212 -13.41 25.22 6.09
N LYS A 213 -12.47 25.99 6.70
CA LYS A 213 -11.67 27.03 6.03
C LYS A 213 -10.26 26.55 5.72
N ILE A 214 -9.70 25.69 6.57
CA ILE A 214 -8.31 25.23 6.50
C ILE A 214 -8.30 23.72 6.60
N ASP A 215 -7.55 23.06 5.71
CA ASP A 215 -7.28 21.63 5.75
C ASP A 215 -5.78 21.40 5.51
N GLU A 216 -5.00 21.43 6.60
CA GLU A 216 -3.54 21.27 6.58
C GLU A 216 -3.07 19.87 6.14
N ARG A 217 -3.99 18.95 5.86
CA ARG A 217 -3.64 17.68 5.22
C ARG A 217 -3.18 17.85 3.77
N ALA A 218 -3.49 18.98 3.14
CA ALA A 218 -3.01 19.34 1.82
C ALA A 218 -1.56 19.87 1.84
N ASP A 219 -1.13 20.41 2.97
CA ASP A 219 0.25 20.85 3.20
C ASP A 219 1.15 19.63 3.34
N PHE A 220 2.21 19.58 2.52
CA PHE A 220 3.04 18.39 2.44
C PHE A 220 3.78 18.12 3.75
N ASP A 221 4.49 19.11 4.30
CA ASP A 221 5.32 18.97 5.49
C ASP A 221 4.49 18.64 6.73
N ARG A 222 3.34 19.33 6.88
CA ARG A 222 2.39 19.06 7.96
C ARG A 222 1.82 17.64 7.85
N ALA A 223 1.47 17.21 6.65
CA ALA A 223 0.94 15.87 6.41
C ALA A 223 2.02 14.79 6.59
N ALA A 224 3.26 15.03 6.14
CA ALA A 224 4.40 14.13 6.34
C ALA A 224 4.71 13.94 7.82
N TYR A 225 4.75 15.04 8.60
CA TYR A 225 4.93 14.98 10.06
C TYR A 225 3.83 14.13 10.74
N ALA A 226 2.56 14.34 10.38
CA ALA A 226 1.48 13.58 10.98
C ALA A 226 1.49 12.10 10.56
N ALA A 227 1.83 11.80 9.30
CA ALA A 227 1.92 10.43 8.80
C ALA A 227 3.10 9.67 9.42
N SER A 228 4.28 10.27 9.48
CA SER A 228 5.45 9.68 10.14
C SER A 228 5.22 9.49 11.63
N SER A 229 4.57 10.45 12.31
CA SER A 229 4.20 10.33 13.72
C SER A 229 3.17 9.21 13.96
N LEU A 230 2.20 9.01 13.05
CA LEU A 230 1.27 7.88 13.09
C LEU A 230 2.01 6.54 12.94
N MET A 231 2.97 6.47 12.02
CA MET A 231 3.81 5.28 11.86
C MET A 231 4.58 4.97 13.13
N LYS A 232 5.32 5.96 13.65
CA LYS A 232 6.20 5.84 14.82
C LYS A 232 5.45 5.45 16.09
N ASN A 233 4.30 6.10 16.34
CA ASN A 233 3.64 6.01 17.65
C ASN A 233 2.51 4.98 17.67
N ILE A 234 1.99 4.56 16.52
CA ILE A 234 0.82 3.69 16.45
C ILE A 234 1.07 2.48 15.55
N CYS A 235 1.41 2.66 14.25
CA CYS A 235 1.39 1.55 13.31
C CYS A 235 2.49 0.54 13.61
N ILE A 236 3.73 0.98 13.75
CA ILE A 236 4.88 0.12 14.07
C ILE A 236 4.72 -0.54 15.44
N PRO A 237 4.44 0.19 16.54
CA PRO A 237 4.26 -0.44 17.85
C PRO A 237 3.14 -1.48 17.89
N LEU A 238 2.00 -1.22 17.23
CA LEU A 238 0.90 -2.18 17.23
C LEU A 238 1.17 -3.40 16.34
N ALA A 239 1.92 -3.25 15.24
CA ALA A 239 2.39 -4.39 14.44
C ALA A 239 3.33 -5.28 15.28
N LYS A 240 4.32 -4.68 15.96
CA LYS A 240 5.23 -5.38 16.89
C LYS A 240 4.45 -6.12 17.97
N GLN A 241 3.55 -5.43 18.67
CA GLN A 241 2.72 -6.03 19.72
C GLN A 241 1.93 -7.26 19.22
N MET A 242 1.38 -7.21 18.00
CA MET A 242 0.66 -8.34 17.44
C MET A 242 1.58 -9.54 17.20
N LEU A 243 2.77 -9.31 16.66
CA LEU A 243 3.75 -10.38 16.39
C LEU A 243 4.33 -10.94 17.70
N ASP A 244 4.67 -10.09 18.67
CA ASP A 244 5.17 -10.50 20.00
C ASP A 244 4.15 -11.38 20.72
N THR A 245 2.85 -11.01 20.66
CA THR A 245 1.76 -11.81 21.25
C THR A 245 1.62 -13.19 20.61
N MET A 246 2.04 -13.35 19.35
CA MET A 246 2.02 -14.60 18.60
C MET A 246 3.36 -15.33 18.61
N HIS A 247 4.36 -14.76 19.31
CA HIS A 247 5.74 -15.28 19.37
C HIS A 247 6.41 -15.43 17.99
N ILE A 248 6.12 -14.51 17.07
CA ILE A 248 6.69 -14.48 15.72
C ILE A 248 7.88 -13.54 15.69
N SER A 249 9.05 -14.05 15.32
CA SER A 249 10.26 -13.25 15.15
C SER A 249 10.18 -12.37 13.90
N TYR A 250 10.73 -11.15 13.98
CA TYR A 250 10.77 -10.19 12.88
C TYR A 250 12.01 -9.28 12.99
N SER A 251 12.41 -8.71 11.87
CA SER A 251 13.23 -7.50 11.82
C SER A 251 12.37 -6.33 11.29
N GLU A 252 12.55 -5.14 11.85
CA GLU A 252 11.77 -3.96 11.43
C GLU A 252 12.08 -3.54 9.98
N THR A 253 13.21 -3.98 9.44
CA THR A 253 13.63 -3.74 8.05
C THR A 253 13.29 -4.87 7.09
N ASP A 254 12.68 -5.96 7.56
CA ASP A 254 12.17 -7.00 6.68
C ASP A 254 11.01 -6.47 5.83
N LEU A 255 11.02 -6.74 4.54
CA LEU A 255 9.96 -6.30 3.62
C LEU A 255 8.56 -6.74 4.10
N TRP A 256 8.42 -7.99 4.55
CA TRP A 256 7.14 -8.49 5.03
C TRP A 256 6.63 -7.76 6.30
N PHE A 257 7.54 -7.36 7.21
CA PHE A 257 7.19 -6.57 8.39
C PHE A 257 6.73 -5.17 7.97
N ARG A 258 7.47 -4.52 7.07
CA ARG A 258 7.08 -3.23 6.47
C ARG A 258 5.68 -3.31 5.85
N LEU A 259 5.37 -4.38 5.11
CA LEU A 259 4.05 -4.61 4.52
C LEU A 259 2.96 -4.85 5.57
N LEU A 260 3.27 -5.55 6.68
CA LEU A 260 2.33 -5.70 7.81
C LEU A 260 2.00 -4.33 8.43
N VAL A 261 3.00 -3.49 8.65
CA VAL A 261 2.81 -2.10 9.13
C VAL A 261 1.96 -1.28 8.17
N MET A 262 2.17 -1.43 6.85
CA MET A 262 1.34 -0.78 5.82
C MET A 262 -0.12 -1.25 5.88
N HIS A 263 -0.37 -2.52 6.18
CA HIS A 263 -1.74 -2.98 6.45
C HIS A 263 -2.34 -2.32 7.70
N VAL A 264 -1.55 -2.09 8.76
CA VAL A 264 -2.02 -1.35 9.95
C VAL A 264 -2.33 0.10 9.60
N TYR A 265 -1.49 0.75 8.80
CA TYR A 265 -1.72 2.12 8.33
C TYR A 265 -3.03 2.25 7.56
N HIS A 266 -3.28 1.35 6.60
CA HIS A 266 -4.45 1.40 5.73
C HIS A 266 -5.73 0.91 6.40
N ALA A 267 -5.69 -0.25 7.06
CA ALA A 267 -6.89 -0.94 7.56
C ALA A 267 -7.15 -0.66 9.04
N GLY A 268 -6.15 -0.17 9.77
CA GLY A 268 -6.18 -0.03 11.22
C GLY A 268 -5.86 -1.34 11.96
N ALA A 269 -5.21 -1.23 13.11
CA ALA A 269 -4.72 -2.37 13.89
C ALA A 269 -5.81 -3.39 14.28
N GLY A 270 -7.03 -2.93 14.56
CA GLY A 270 -8.15 -3.81 14.92
C GLY A 270 -8.55 -4.77 13.80
N ASN A 271 -8.51 -4.32 12.55
CA ASN A 271 -8.81 -5.15 11.38
C ASN A 271 -7.64 -6.09 11.05
N VAL A 272 -6.39 -5.62 11.17
CA VAL A 272 -5.19 -6.45 11.00
C VAL A 272 -5.14 -7.55 12.06
N ARG A 273 -5.40 -7.22 13.33
CA ARG A 273 -5.48 -8.21 14.40
C ARG A 273 -6.54 -9.28 14.12
N ALA A 274 -7.70 -8.89 13.62
CA ALA A 274 -8.76 -9.84 13.29
C ALA A 274 -8.36 -10.81 12.18
N VAL A 275 -7.64 -10.35 11.16
CA VAL A 275 -7.15 -11.22 10.09
C VAL A 275 -6.05 -12.15 10.58
N LEU A 276 -5.12 -11.68 11.40
CA LEU A 276 -4.09 -12.51 12.01
C LEU A 276 -4.68 -13.57 12.94
N GLN A 277 -5.71 -13.23 13.72
CA GLN A 277 -6.45 -14.19 14.56
C GLN A 277 -7.19 -15.26 13.73
N THR A 278 -7.61 -14.94 12.51
CA THR A 278 -8.24 -15.88 11.59
C THR A 278 -7.20 -16.81 10.97
N ILE A 279 -6.05 -16.26 10.57
CA ILE A 279 -4.94 -17.03 9.94
C ILE A 279 -4.22 -17.92 10.98
N LYS A 280 -4.01 -17.40 12.20
CA LYS A 280 -3.23 -18.02 13.28
C LYS A 280 -1.82 -18.40 12.81
N PRO A 281 -1.01 -17.43 12.31
CA PRO A 281 0.30 -17.70 11.79
C PRO A 281 1.24 -18.22 12.90
N THR A 282 2.14 -19.12 12.54
CA THR A 282 3.22 -19.61 13.39
C THR A 282 4.57 -18.99 13.04
N GLU A 283 4.66 -18.34 11.89
CA GLU A 283 5.87 -17.70 11.38
C GLU A 283 5.53 -16.45 10.56
N GLY A 284 6.51 -15.57 10.40
CA GLY A 284 6.41 -14.37 9.57
C GLY A 284 6.76 -14.63 8.10
N GLY A 285 7.11 -13.57 7.39
CA GLY A 285 7.58 -13.66 6.01
C GLY A 285 6.51 -13.36 4.96
N MET A 286 6.93 -13.37 3.70
CA MET A 286 6.03 -13.14 2.55
C MET A 286 4.87 -14.13 2.45
N PRO A 287 4.99 -15.42 2.86
CA PRO A 287 3.86 -16.34 2.91
C PRO A 287 2.70 -15.84 3.79
N LEU A 288 3.00 -15.22 4.94
CA LEU A 288 1.97 -14.59 5.79
C LEU A 288 1.26 -13.44 5.05
N ILE A 289 2.02 -12.55 4.44
CA ILE A 289 1.46 -11.42 3.67
C ILE A 289 0.57 -11.91 2.52
N GLN A 290 1.01 -12.93 1.77
CA GLN A 290 0.20 -13.53 0.70
C GLN A 290 -1.07 -14.22 1.22
N THR A 291 -1.03 -14.79 2.43
CA THR A 291 -2.22 -15.35 3.08
C THR A 291 -3.18 -14.24 3.51
N MET A 292 -2.69 -13.11 4.01
CA MET A 292 -3.52 -11.94 4.31
C MET A 292 -4.23 -11.40 3.06
N TRP A 293 -3.61 -11.45 1.87
CA TRP A 293 -4.24 -11.04 0.61
C TRP A 293 -5.49 -11.86 0.25
N ARG A 294 -5.64 -13.05 0.80
CA ARG A 294 -6.76 -13.98 0.52
C ARG A 294 -7.75 -14.08 1.66
N THR A 295 -7.37 -13.61 2.86
CA THR A 295 -8.18 -13.73 4.07
C THR A 295 -8.99 -12.46 4.29
N GLN A 296 -10.26 -12.61 4.65
CA GLN A 296 -11.15 -11.51 5.05
C GLN A 296 -11.54 -11.68 6.52
N ALA A 297 -11.50 -10.59 7.27
CA ALA A 297 -11.97 -10.55 8.66
C ALA A 297 -12.40 -9.13 9.02
N LYS A 298 -13.55 -8.95 9.62
CA LYS A 298 -14.11 -7.64 9.99
C LYS A 298 -14.07 -6.65 8.82
N GLY A 299 -13.41 -5.50 8.99
CA GLY A 299 -13.20 -4.48 7.97
C GLY A 299 -12.03 -4.75 7.02
N PHE A 300 -11.22 -5.79 7.26
CA PHE A 300 -10.17 -6.21 6.36
C PHE A 300 -10.76 -6.97 5.18
N LYS A 301 -11.07 -6.23 4.11
CA LYS A 301 -11.74 -6.73 2.89
C LYS A 301 -10.87 -6.44 1.66
N THR A 302 -11.47 -6.54 0.49
CA THR A 302 -10.79 -6.43 -0.82
C THR A 302 -9.84 -5.22 -0.94
N ALA A 303 -10.23 -4.04 -0.45
CA ALA A 303 -9.36 -2.86 -0.49
C ALA A 303 -8.07 -3.07 0.33
N SER A 304 -8.21 -3.58 1.56
CA SER A 304 -7.09 -3.87 2.45
C SER A 304 -6.22 -5.01 1.92
N GLN A 305 -6.83 -6.04 1.32
CA GLN A 305 -6.11 -7.14 0.68
C GLN A 305 -5.25 -6.68 -0.49
N ASN A 306 -5.72 -5.69 -1.26
CA ASN A 306 -5.01 -5.17 -2.42
C ASN A 306 -3.92 -4.15 -2.06
N TYR A 307 -4.00 -3.54 -0.89
CA TYR A 307 -3.18 -2.39 -0.54
C TYR A 307 -1.68 -2.66 -0.66
N THR A 308 -1.18 -3.69 -0.04
CA THR A 308 0.25 -4.03 -0.10
C THR A 308 0.66 -4.69 -1.43
N GLN A 309 -0.27 -5.28 -2.18
CA GLN A 309 -0.02 -5.68 -3.57
C GLN A 309 0.26 -4.46 -4.45
N LEU A 310 -0.49 -3.36 -4.23
CA LEU A 310 -0.28 -2.08 -4.92
C LEU A 310 1.05 -1.44 -4.51
N VAL A 311 1.42 -1.50 -3.22
CA VAL A 311 2.72 -1.01 -2.74
C VAL A 311 3.86 -1.71 -3.50
N LEU A 312 3.89 -3.04 -3.51
CA LEU A 312 4.91 -3.80 -4.22
C LEU A 312 4.94 -3.49 -5.72
N ALA A 313 3.77 -3.41 -6.34
CA ALA A 313 3.68 -3.09 -7.76
C ALA A 313 4.20 -1.69 -8.08
N ALA A 314 3.89 -0.69 -7.25
CA ALA A 314 4.32 0.69 -7.46
C ALA A 314 5.82 0.86 -7.23
N MET A 315 6.38 0.20 -6.22
CA MET A 315 7.83 0.21 -5.96
C MET A 315 8.60 -0.39 -7.16
N LEU A 316 8.22 -1.59 -7.60
CA LEU A 316 8.83 -2.25 -8.76
C LEU A 316 8.63 -1.48 -10.08
N GLU A 317 7.50 -0.81 -10.25
CA GLU A 317 7.25 0.01 -11.43
C GLU A 317 8.10 1.26 -11.43
N MET A 318 8.35 1.82 -10.25
CA MET A 318 9.23 2.97 -10.10
C MET A 318 10.69 2.58 -10.38
N ASP A 319 11.18 1.48 -9.81
CA ASP A 319 12.52 0.94 -10.09
C ASP A 319 12.74 0.73 -11.60
N ALA A 320 11.79 0.08 -12.28
CA ALA A 320 11.89 -0.18 -13.71
C ALA A 320 11.96 1.11 -14.56
N ARG A 321 11.33 2.20 -14.12
CA ARG A 321 11.41 3.50 -14.82
C ARG A 321 12.77 4.16 -14.60
N LEU A 322 13.36 4.02 -13.42
CA LEU A 322 14.69 4.52 -13.11
C LEU A 322 15.76 3.82 -13.95
N GLU A 323 15.69 2.50 -14.05
CA GLU A 323 16.61 1.70 -14.86
C GLU A 323 16.54 2.07 -16.36
N LEU A 324 15.35 2.36 -16.89
CA LEU A 324 15.18 2.81 -18.28
C LEU A 324 15.79 4.19 -18.50
N GLU A 325 15.67 5.11 -17.55
CA GLU A 325 16.28 6.45 -17.63
C GLU A 325 17.82 6.39 -17.59
N GLU A 326 18.39 5.47 -16.80
CA GLU A 326 19.84 5.23 -16.76
C GLU A 326 20.35 4.54 -18.04
N GLY A 327 19.62 3.57 -18.57
CA GLY A 327 19.97 2.82 -19.78
C GLY A 327 20.05 3.70 -21.04
N ASP A 328 19.17 4.70 -21.16
CA ASP A 328 19.19 5.66 -22.26
C ASP A 328 20.42 6.60 -22.24
N VAL A 329 21.14 6.69 -21.11
CA VAL A 329 22.37 7.48 -20.97
C VAL A 329 23.59 6.72 -21.45
N ALA A 330 23.61 5.40 -21.29
CA ALA A 330 24.74 4.57 -21.68
C ALA A 330 24.85 4.36 -23.22
N GLN A 331 23.80 4.71 -23.98
CA GLN A 331 23.75 4.55 -25.45
C GLN A 331 23.93 5.86 -26.21
N LYS A 332 24.17 6.98 -25.58
CA LYS A 332 24.51 8.27 -26.22
C LYS A 332 25.93 8.71 -25.89
#